data_5c566da7e519d3bd2f7cef996b9b041d
#
_entry.id   5c566da7e519d3bd2f7cef996b9b041d
#
_cell.length_a   1.000
_cell.length_b   1.000
_cell.length_c   1.000
_cell.angle_alpha   90.00
_cell.angle_beta   90.00
_cell.angle_gamma   90.00
#
_symmetry.space_group_name_H-M   'P 1'
#
loop_
_entity.id
_entity.type
_entity.pdbx_description
1 polymer ?
#
loop_
_entity_poly.entity_id
_entity_poly.type
_entity_poly.pdbx_seq_one_letter_code
_entity_poly.pdbx_strand_id
1 'polypeptide(L)'
;MPGNIKKKILVVDDESDVREFLKTALVEAGFEVDVAEDGDVAIEQVKKEIPDLISLDLVMPRKSGAKFYRELSKHKEWSKIPVIIVTGHARDELGKADLKELTMSGPGIYLEKPVKPDNYIAAIKNILKMDTTEDEKKAAETINLQNDLKNIIDNADPEILKKLKELIEKK
;
A
#
# COMPACT_ATOMS: atom_id res chain seq x y z
N MET A 1 -5.23 -28.70 -17.06
CA MET A 1 -5.41 -27.68 -16.01
C MET A 1 -4.85 -26.37 -16.53
N PRO A 2 -5.65 -25.31 -16.54
CA PRO A 2 -5.08 -24.03 -16.87
C PRO A 2 -3.98 -23.74 -15.85
N GLY A 3 -2.76 -23.48 -16.34
CA GLY A 3 -1.65 -23.12 -15.48
C GLY A 3 -2.08 -21.96 -14.59
N ASN A 4 -1.78 -22.08 -13.30
CA ASN A 4 -2.07 -21.02 -12.34
C ASN A 4 -1.24 -19.79 -12.75
N ILE A 5 -1.86 -18.87 -13.45
CA ILE A 5 -1.19 -17.63 -13.84
C ILE A 5 -0.87 -16.89 -12.54
N LYS A 6 0.41 -16.83 -12.22
CA LYS A 6 0.87 -16.11 -11.04
C LYS A 6 0.56 -14.63 -11.21
N LYS A 7 -0.01 -14.04 -10.18
CA LYS A 7 -0.20 -12.58 -10.14
C LYS A 7 1.15 -11.89 -9.96
N LYS A 8 1.35 -10.80 -10.69
CA LYS A 8 2.59 -10.04 -10.68
C LYS A 8 2.46 -8.79 -9.83
N ILE A 9 3.39 -8.62 -8.91
CA ILE A 9 3.45 -7.46 -8.01
C ILE A 9 4.72 -6.66 -8.33
N LEU A 10 4.58 -5.34 -8.46
CA LEU A 10 5.72 -4.42 -8.54
C LEU A 10 5.92 -3.77 -7.19
N VAL A 11 7.10 -3.98 -6.59
CA VAL A 11 7.48 -3.35 -5.31
C VAL A 11 8.37 -2.15 -5.58
N VAL A 12 7.92 -0.98 -5.17
CA VAL A 12 8.62 0.30 -5.35
C VAL A 12 9.00 0.88 -3.99
N ASP A 13 10.28 0.85 -3.67
CA ASP A 13 10.82 1.33 -2.41
C ASP A 13 12.32 1.62 -2.59
N ASP A 14 12.82 2.72 -2.04
CA ASP A 14 14.24 3.10 -2.17
C ASP A 14 15.15 2.33 -1.21
N GLU A 15 14.61 1.77 -0.13
CA GLU A 15 15.36 0.98 0.83
C GLU A 15 15.53 -0.47 0.34
N SER A 16 16.76 -0.86 0.02
CA SER A 16 17.07 -2.20 -0.52
C SER A 16 16.62 -3.33 0.40
N ASP A 17 16.82 -3.17 1.70
CA ASP A 17 16.46 -4.17 2.70
C ASP A 17 14.93 -4.37 2.77
N VAL A 18 14.18 -3.28 2.67
CA VAL A 18 12.70 -3.33 2.62
C VAL A 18 12.24 -4.00 1.33
N ARG A 19 12.82 -3.64 0.17
CA ARG A 19 12.49 -4.29 -1.11
C ARG A 19 12.71 -5.80 -1.05
N GLU A 20 13.86 -6.23 -0.56
CA GLU A 20 14.18 -7.67 -0.43
C GLU A 20 13.24 -8.38 0.54
N PHE A 21 12.94 -7.76 1.67
CA PHE A 21 12.00 -8.29 2.65
C PHE A 21 10.60 -8.50 2.05
N LEU A 22 10.05 -7.48 1.41
CA LEU A 22 8.73 -7.53 0.79
C LEU A 22 8.69 -8.51 -0.38
N LYS A 23 9.73 -8.50 -1.23
CA LYS A 23 9.88 -9.44 -2.33
C LYS A 23 9.87 -10.89 -1.83
N THR A 24 10.65 -11.19 -0.80
CA THR A 24 10.73 -12.54 -0.23
C THR A 24 9.35 -13.00 0.27
N ALA A 25 8.66 -12.15 1.02
CA ALA A 25 7.32 -12.46 1.52
C ALA A 25 6.33 -12.75 0.38
N LEU A 26 6.38 -11.96 -0.68
CA LEU A 26 5.50 -12.14 -1.85
C LEU A 26 5.83 -13.41 -2.64
N VAL A 27 7.10 -13.68 -2.87
CA VAL A 27 7.54 -14.91 -3.59
C VAL A 27 7.12 -16.16 -2.81
N GLU A 28 7.31 -16.16 -1.50
CA GLU A 28 6.87 -17.26 -0.62
C GLU A 28 5.35 -17.46 -0.66
N ALA A 29 4.59 -16.37 -0.85
CA ALA A 29 3.13 -16.42 -0.98
C ALA A 29 2.66 -16.81 -2.39
N GLY A 30 3.57 -17.03 -3.34
CA GLY A 30 3.26 -17.52 -4.68
C GLY A 30 3.12 -16.44 -5.76
N PHE A 31 3.50 -15.20 -5.47
CA PHE A 31 3.48 -14.10 -6.44
C PHE A 31 4.74 -14.06 -7.30
N GLU A 32 4.62 -13.53 -8.51
CA GLU A 32 5.75 -13.07 -9.31
C GLU A 32 6.05 -11.62 -8.92
N VAL A 33 7.32 -11.26 -8.75
CA VAL A 33 7.70 -9.96 -8.20
C VAL A 33 8.77 -9.28 -9.04
N ASP A 34 8.48 -8.04 -9.46
CA ASP A 34 9.47 -7.09 -9.94
C ASP A 34 9.71 -6.03 -8.86
N VAL A 35 10.87 -5.42 -8.88
CA VAL A 35 11.26 -4.37 -7.92
C VAL A 35 11.74 -3.11 -8.65
N ALA A 36 11.53 -1.96 -8.02
CA ALA A 36 12.03 -0.68 -8.47
C ALA A 36 12.54 0.14 -7.29
N GLU A 37 13.67 0.79 -7.45
CA GLU A 37 14.29 1.60 -6.39
C GLU A 37 13.76 3.05 -6.34
N ASP A 38 13.09 3.50 -7.40
CA ASP A 38 12.47 4.82 -7.48
C ASP A 38 11.33 4.83 -8.51
N GLY A 39 10.67 5.97 -8.62
CA GLY A 39 9.54 6.13 -9.54
C GLY A 39 9.90 6.06 -11.02
N ASP A 40 11.13 6.41 -11.41
CA ASP A 40 11.55 6.33 -12.81
C ASP A 40 11.77 4.87 -13.24
N VAL A 41 12.45 4.09 -12.39
CA VAL A 41 12.62 2.64 -12.60
C VAL A 41 11.24 1.96 -12.62
N ALA A 42 10.35 2.37 -11.72
CA ALA A 42 8.99 1.83 -11.67
C ALA A 42 8.21 2.07 -12.97
N ILE A 43 8.30 3.26 -13.56
CA ILE A 43 7.68 3.56 -14.87
C ILE A 43 8.22 2.63 -15.94
N GLU A 44 9.53 2.42 -16.00
CA GLU A 44 10.13 1.51 -16.98
C GLU A 44 9.66 0.07 -16.81
N GLN A 45 9.48 -0.38 -15.57
CA GLN A 45 8.93 -1.72 -15.30
C GLN A 45 7.47 -1.83 -15.76
N VAL A 46 6.64 -0.83 -15.48
CA VAL A 46 5.23 -0.81 -15.94
C VAL A 46 5.13 -0.81 -17.46
N LYS A 47 6.01 -0.08 -18.15
CA LYS A 47 6.07 -0.08 -19.63
C LYS A 47 6.41 -1.45 -20.21
N LYS A 48 7.31 -2.19 -19.55
CA LYS A 48 7.67 -3.55 -19.97
C LYS A 48 6.52 -4.53 -19.82
N GLU A 49 5.90 -4.50 -18.66
CA GLU A 49 4.82 -5.40 -18.33
C GLU A 49 3.95 -4.80 -17.23
N ILE A 50 2.66 -4.66 -17.49
CA ILE A 50 1.71 -4.09 -16.54
C ILE A 50 1.52 -5.08 -15.38
N PRO A 51 1.86 -4.69 -14.13
CA PRO A 51 1.64 -5.57 -12.97
C PRO A 51 0.16 -5.65 -12.59
N ASP A 52 -0.18 -6.68 -11.84
CA ASP A 52 -1.53 -6.82 -11.27
C ASP A 52 -1.76 -5.89 -10.08
N LEU A 53 -0.69 -5.51 -9.38
CA LEU A 53 -0.73 -4.58 -8.25
C LEU A 53 0.65 -3.94 -8.05
N ILE A 54 0.65 -2.72 -7.54
CA ILE A 54 1.86 -1.99 -7.16
C ILE A 54 1.88 -1.75 -5.65
N SER A 55 2.99 -2.11 -5.00
CA SER A 55 3.29 -1.77 -3.62
C SER A 55 4.24 -0.56 -3.63
N LEU A 56 3.82 0.55 -3.07
CA LEU A 56 4.46 1.86 -3.31
C LEU A 56 4.83 2.56 -2.01
N ASP A 57 6.11 2.93 -1.87
CA ASP A 57 6.57 3.90 -0.87
C ASP A 57 6.33 5.32 -1.39
N LEU A 58 5.88 6.21 -0.50
CA LEU A 58 5.60 7.61 -0.85
C LEU A 58 6.84 8.49 -0.92
N VAL A 59 7.78 8.29 0.00
CA VAL A 59 8.95 9.18 0.15
C VAL A 59 10.20 8.47 -0.37
N MET A 60 10.62 8.86 -1.57
CA MET A 60 11.79 8.31 -2.24
C MET A 60 12.58 9.44 -2.89
N PRO A 61 13.93 9.30 -3.04
CA PRO A 61 14.72 10.26 -3.81
C PRO A 61 14.32 10.24 -5.29
N ARG A 62 14.68 11.27 -6.03
CA ARG A 62 14.36 11.48 -7.45
C ARG A 62 12.87 11.65 -7.68
N LYS A 63 12.17 10.61 -8.14
CA LYS A 63 10.72 10.64 -8.33
C LYS A 63 10.03 10.03 -7.10
N SER A 64 9.32 10.85 -6.34
CA SER A 64 8.55 10.40 -5.18
C SER A 64 7.41 9.46 -5.58
N GLY A 65 6.93 8.69 -4.61
CA GLY A 65 5.78 7.81 -4.81
C GLY A 65 4.53 8.56 -5.26
N ALA A 66 4.29 9.76 -4.74
CA ALA A 66 3.17 10.60 -5.14
C ALA A 66 3.27 11.04 -6.60
N LYS A 67 4.45 11.44 -7.06
CA LYS A 67 4.69 11.80 -8.48
C LYS A 67 4.48 10.59 -9.40
N PHE A 68 5.02 9.45 -9.02
CA PHE A 68 4.82 8.20 -9.74
C PHE A 68 3.33 7.86 -9.85
N TYR A 69 2.59 7.94 -8.76
CA TYR A 69 1.16 7.67 -8.74
C TYR A 69 0.38 8.64 -9.67
N ARG A 70 0.71 9.93 -9.64
CA ARG A 70 0.09 10.91 -10.54
C ARG A 70 0.36 10.57 -12.01
N GLU A 71 1.56 10.10 -12.33
CA GLU A 71 1.91 9.68 -13.69
C GLU A 71 1.11 8.45 -14.12
N LEU A 72 0.97 7.45 -13.26
CA LEU A 72 0.08 6.30 -13.51
C LEU A 72 -1.34 6.75 -13.82
N SER A 73 -1.86 7.70 -13.05
CA SER A 73 -3.24 8.18 -13.17
C SER A 73 -3.54 8.87 -14.49
N LYS A 74 -2.52 9.36 -15.19
CA LYS A 74 -2.66 10.01 -16.52
C LYS A 74 -2.85 9.01 -17.65
N HIS A 75 -2.48 7.75 -17.46
CA HIS A 75 -2.58 6.71 -18.47
C HIS A 75 -3.83 5.87 -18.22
N LYS A 76 -4.69 5.76 -19.23
CA LYS A 76 -5.97 5.04 -19.11
C LYS A 76 -5.83 3.60 -18.61
N GLU A 77 -4.82 2.88 -19.12
CA GLU A 77 -4.59 1.48 -18.71
C GLU A 77 -3.91 1.38 -17.33
N TRP A 78 -2.92 2.25 -17.07
CA TRP A 78 -2.17 2.21 -15.82
C TRP A 78 -2.98 2.73 -14.63
N SER A 79 -3.93 3.63 -14.86
CA SER A 79 -4.81 4.15 -13.81
C SER A 79 -5.69 3.08 -13.16
N LYS A 80 -5.83 1.93 -13.81
CA LYS A 80 -6.61 0.78 -13.30
C LYS A 80 -5.80 -0.15 -12.42
N ILE A 81 -4.47 -0.01 -12.38
CA ILE A 81 -3.61 -0.85 -11.56
C ILE A 81 -3.88 -0.52 -10.08
N PRO A 82 -4.30 -1.49 -9.27
CA PRO A 82 -4.46 -1.24 -7.83
C PRO A 82 -3.10 -0.97 -7.18
N VAL A 83 -3.09 -0.03 -6.25
CA VAL A 83 -1.88 0.40 -5.54
C VAL A 83 -2.11 0.27 -4.03
N ILE A 84 -1.17 -0.35 -3.33
CA ILE A 84 -1.10 -0.34 -1.87
C ILE A 84 0.07 0.55 -1.44
N ILE A 85 -0.18 1.46 -0.51
CA ILE A 85 0.85 2.34 0.03
C ILE A 85 1.54 1.67 1.22
N VAL A 86 2.87 1.60 1.19
CA VAL A 86 3.69 1.05 2.29
C VAL A 86 4.77 2.05 2.62
N THR A 87 4.59 2.83 3.68
CA THR A 87 5.48 3.94 4.00
C THR A 87 5.77 4.09 5.49
N GLY A 88 7.01 4.47 5.84
CA GLY A 88 7.42 4.85 7.19
C GLY A 88 7.28 6.35 7.47
N HIS A 89 6.95 7.15 6.46
CA HIS A 89 6.97 8.61 6.51
C HIS A 89 5.57 9.24 6.57
N ALA A 90 4.55 8.47 6.92
CA ALA A 90 3.16 8.96 7.00
C ALA A 90 2.97 10.07 8.04
N ARG A 91 3.87 10.18 9.01
CA ARG A 91 3.84 11.19 10.08
C ARG A 91 4.68 12.42 9.77
N ASP A 92 5.55 12.38 8.78
CA ASP A 92 6.34 13.52 8.35
C ASP A 92 5.45 14.49 7.56
N GLU A 93 5.72 15.79 7.63
CA GLU A 93 4.89 16.79 6.95
C GLU A 93 4.75 16.53 5.45
N LEU A 94 5.85 16.16 4.78
CA LEU A 94 5.86 15.77 3.37
C LEU A 94 5.03 14.50 3.12
N GLY A 95 5.21 13.49 3.95
CA GLY A 95 4.46 12.25 3.86
C GLY A 95 2.97 12.44 4.13
N LYS A 96 2.59 13.31 5.07
CA LYS A 96 1.18 13.64 5.36
C LYS A 96 0.49 14.32 4.18
N ALA A 97 1.14 15.29 3.55
CA ALA A 97 0.58 16.00 2.40
C ALA A 97 0.36 15.04 1.22
N ASP A 98 1.34 14.21 0.91
CA ASP A 98 1.27 13.21 -0.16
C ASP A 98 0.21 12.14 0.16
N LEU A 99 0.16 11.66 1.39
CA LEU A 99 -0.84 10.68 1.82
C LEU A 99 -2.25 11.25 1.73
N LYS A 100 -2.46 12.50 2.14
CA LYS A 100 -3.76 13.17 2.06
C LYS A 100 -4.24 13.29 0.61
N GLU A 101 -3.36 13.69 -0.30
CA GLU A 101 -3.68 13.78 -1.72
C GLU A 101 -4.08 12.41 -2.29
N LEU A 102 -3.32 11.36 -1.95
CA LEU A 102 -3.57 10.00 -2.41
C LEU A 102 -4.82 9.39 -1.82
N THR A 103 -5.13 9.65 -0.54
CA THR A 103 -6.38 9.17 0.08
C THR A 103 -7.63 9.85 -0.44
N MET A 104 -7.53 11.08 -0.91
CA MET A 104 -8.66 11.80 -1.52
C MET A 104 -8.94 11.36 -2.96
N SER A 105 -7.93 10.93 -3.69
CA SER A 105 -8.02 10.63 -5.13
C SER A 105 -7.41 9.28 -5.53
N GLY A 106 -6.92 8.51 -4.57
CA GLY A 106 -6.05 7.38 -4.84
C GLY A 106 -6.43 6.07 -4.14
N PRO A 107 -5.45 5.21 -3.93
CA PRO A 107 -5.67 3.88 -3.36
C PRO A 107 -6.19 3.95 -1.93
N GLY A 108 -7.17 3.12 -1.62
CA GLY A 108 -7.87 3.14 -0.33
C GLY A 108 -7.12 2.44 0.81
N ILE A 109 -5.98 1.80 0.55
CA ILE A 109 -5.27 1.00 1.55
C ILE A 109 -3.83 1.46 1.66
N TYR A 110 -3.40 1.72 2.90
CA TYR A 110 -2.00 1.95 3.18
C TYR A 110 -1.56 1.17 4.43
N LEU A 111 -0.27 0.82 4.47
CA LEU A 111 0.37 0.16 5.59
C LEU A 111 1.56 0.99 6.07
N GLU A 112 1.69 1.11 7.38
CA GLU A 112 2.82 1.82 7.99
C GLU A 112 3.96 0.84 8.28
N LYS A 113 5.19 1.21 7.93
CA LYS A 113 6.39 0.43 8.27
C LYS A 113 6.67 0.52 9.79
N PRO A 114 7.13 -0.54 10.44
CA PRO A 114 7.47 -1.86 9.91
C PRO A 114 6.22 -2.71 9.63
N VAL A 115 6.19 -3.35 8.46
CA VAL A 115 5.04 -4.14 7.99
C VAL A 115 5.19 -5.59 8.42
N LYS A 116 4.12 -6.16 8.96
CA LYS A 116 4.06 -7.60 9.23
C LYS A 116 3.78 -8.34 7.91
N PRO A 117 4.58 -9.36 7.54
CA PRO A 117 4.40 -10.07 6.28
C PRO A 117 2.98 -10.62 6.08
N ASP A 118 2.40 -11.21 7.11
CA ASP A 118 1.05 -11.78 7.03
C ASP A 118 -0.01 -10.73 6.73
N ASN A 119 0.09 -9.55 7.33
CA ASN A 119 -0.81 -8.43 7.07
C ASN A 119 -0.65 -7.90 5.64
N TYR A 120 0.58 -7.78 5.18
CA TYR A 120 0.90 -7.33 3.83
C TYR A 120 0.33 -8.26 2.76
N ILE A 121 0.57 -9.55 2.91
CA ILE A 121 0.05 -10.58 2.00
C ILE A 121 -1.48 -10.62 2.02
N ALA A 122 -2.09 -10.57 3.21
CA ALA A 122 -3.54 -10.58 3.37
C ALA A 122 -4.20 -9.37 2.67
N ALA A 123 -3.62 -8.18 2.82
CA ALA A 123 -4.10 -6.97 2.17
C ALA A 123 -4.03 -7.09 0.64
N ILE A 124 -2.93 -7.60 0.10
CA ILE A 124 -2.74 -7.78 -1.34
C ILE A 124 -3.72 -8.80 -1.91
N LYS A 125 -3.87 -9.95 -1.26
CA LYS A 125 -4.84 -10.97 -1.68
C LYS A 125 -6.27 -10.44 -1.66
N ASN A 126 -6.61 -9.66 -0.65
CA ASN A 126 -7.93 -9.03 -0.55
C ASN A 126 -8.19 -8.05 -1.71
N ILE A 127 -7.22 -7.20 -2.03
CA ILE A 127 -7.32 -6.26 -3.16
C ILE A 127 -7.49 -7.00 -4.48
N LEU A 128 -6.73 -8.08 -4.68
CA LEU A 128 -6.76 -8.89 -5.89
C LEU A 128 -7.91 -9.90 -5.94
N LYS A 129 -8.74 -9.93 -4.90
CA LYS A 129 -9.89 -10.86 -4.77
C LYS A 129 -9.47 -12.32 -4.91
N MET A 130 -8.35 -12.67 -4.32
CA MET A 130 -7.82 -14.04 -4.29
C MET A 130 -8.40 -14.80 -3.09
N ASP A 131 -8.37 -16.12 -3.17
CA ASP A 131 -8.75 -16.98 -2.05
C ASP A 131 -7.84 -16.71 -0.84
N THR A 132 -8.45 -16.51 0.31
CA THR A 132 -7.76 -16.21 1.56
C THR A 132 -8.18 -17.17 2.65
N THR A 133 -7.27 -17.43 3.58
CA THR A 133 -7.59 -18.16 4.81
C THR A 133 -8.45 -17.28 5.74
N GLU A 134 -9.08 -17.88 6.74
CA GLU A 134 -9.84 -17.11 7.73
C GLU A 134 -8.94 -16.11 8.49
N ASP A 135 -7.70 -16.47 8.77
CA ASP A 135 -6.74 -15.57 9.41
C ASP A 135 -6.36 -14.41 8.51
N GLU A 136 -6.16 -14.65 7.21
CA GLU A 136 -5.92 -13.58 6.23
C GLU A 136 -7.12 -12.64 6.08
N LYS A 137 -8.34 -13.16 6.10
CA LYS A 137 -9.57 -12.33 6.09
C LYS A 137 -9.63 -11.42 7.31
N LYS A 138 -9.39 -11.97 8.50
CA LYS A 138 -9.36 -11.19 9.74
C LYS A 138 -8.29 -10.12 9.73
N ALA A 139 -7.10 -10.45 9.24
CA ALA A 139 -6.00 -9.49 9.09
C ALA A 139 -6.39 -8.35 8.13
N ALA A 140 -6.99 -8.65 6.99
CA ALA A 140 -7.44 -7.66 6.02
C ALA A 140 -8.55 -6.76 6.60
N GLU A 141 -9.52 -7.34 7.31
CA GLU A 141 -10.57 -6.59 8.01
C GLU A 141 -10.01 -5.65 9.06
N THR A 142 -9.02 -6.12 9.84
CA THR A 142 -8.35 -5.30 10.85
C THR A 142 -7.65 -4.10 10.21
N ILE A 143 -6.95 -4.31 9.10
CA ILE A 143 -6.27 -3.24 8.35
C ILE A 143 -7.29 -2.21 7.85
N ASN A 144 -8.40 -2.67 7.27
CA ASN A 144 -9.45 -1.78 6.79
C ASN A 144 -10.04 -0.94 7.92
N LEU A 145 -10.34 -1.56 9.06
CA LEU A 145 -10.83 -0.85 10.24
C LEU A 145 -9.82 0.18 10.76
N GLN A 146 -8.54 -0.17 10.81
CA GLN A 146 -7.48 0.75 11.23
C GLN A 146 -7.38 1.95 10.28
N ASN A 147 -7.47 1.72 8.97
CA ASN A 147 -7.47 2.80 7.97
C ASN A 147 -8.70 3.70 8.13
N ASP A 148 -9.87 3.12 8.32
CA ASP A 148 -11.12 3.86 8.52
C ASP A 148 -11.07 4.71 9.79
N LEU A 149 -10.62 4.12 10.91
CA LEU A 149 -10.46 4.84 12.17
C LEU A 149 -9.46 5.99 12.05
N LYS A 150 -8.34 5.77 11.37
CA LYS A 150 -7.34 6.81 11.14
C LYS A 150 -7.93 7.97 10.34
N ASN A 151 -8.68 7.68 9.28
CA ASN A 151 -9.36 8.71 8.50
C ASN A 151 -10.37 9.50 9.35
N ILE A 152 -11.13 8.83 10.19
CA ILE A 152 -12.07 9.47 11.13
C ILE A 152 -11.32 10.37 12.11
N ILE A 153 -10.24 9.89 12.70
CA ILE A 153 -9.42 10.63 13.67
C ILE A 153 -8.78 11.87 13.00
N ASP A 154 -8.21 11.70 11.81
CA ASP A 154 -7.54 12.78 11.09
C ASP A 154 -8.51 13.91 10.69
N ASN A 155 -9.79 13.59 10.49
CA ASN A 155 -10.83 14.54 10.10
C ASN A 155 -11.75 14.99 11.25
N ALA A 156 -11.59 14.42 12.44
CA ALA A 156 -12.42 14.75 13.60
C ALA A 156 -11.99 16.08 14.24
N ASP A 157 -12.97 16.82 14.77
CA ASP A 157 -12.63 18.00 15.54
C ASP A 157 -12.05 17.64 16.93
N PRO A 158 -11.35 18.58 17.60
CA PRO A 158 -10.69 18.32 18.88
C PRO A 158 -11.62 17.84 20.00
N GLU A 159 -12.88 18.27 20.00
CA GLU A 159 -13.85 17.84 21.03
C GLU A 159 -14.23 16.37 20.86
N ILE A 160 -14.42 15.92 19.62
CA ILE A 160 -14.70 14.51 19.32
C ILE A 160 -13.51 13.64 19.71
N LEU A 161 -12.30 14.08 19.39
CA LEU A 161 -11.07 13.36 19.77
C LEU A 161 -10.95 13.22 21.29
N LYS A 162 -11.25 14.27 22.03
CA LYS A 162 -11.24 14.27 23.49
C LYS A 162 -12.24 13.27 24.08
N LYS A 163 -13.46 13.24 23.57
CA LYS A 163 -14.49 12.28 23.97
C LYS A 163 -14.09 10.83 23.69
N LEU A 164 -13.51 10.57 22.53
CA LEU A 164 -13.00 9.25 22.17
C LEU A 164 -11.90 8.78 23.14
N LYS A 165 -10.96 9.68 23.48
CA LYS A 165 -9.91 9.41 24.44
C LYS A 165 -10.47 9.03 25.80
N GLU A 166 -11.44 9.79 26.32
CA GLU A 166 -12.11 9.52 27.59
C GLU A 166 -12.79 8.14 27.60
N LEU A 167 -13.43 7.75 26.51
CA LEU A 167 -14.08 6.44 26.38
C LEU A 167 -13.07 5.29 26.42
N ILE A 168 -11.91 5.47 25.80
CA ILE A 168 -10.84 4.45 25.78
C ILE A 168 -10.18 4.31 27.14
N GLU A 169 -9.97 5.41 27.88
CA GLU A 169 -9.31 5.43 29.19
C GLU A 169 -10.19 4.95 30.34
N LYS A 170 -11.52 4.84 30.14
CA LYS A 170 -12.47 4.39 31.17
C LYS A 170 -12.59 2.87 31.34
N LYS A 171 -11.73 2.10 30.75
CA LYS A 171 -11.71 0.63 30.94
C LYS A 171 -10.83 0.24 32.12
#